data_86986211716d030e80380aaefe37120a
#
_entry.id   86986211716d030e80380aaefe37120a
#
_cell.length_a   1.000
_cell.length_b   1.000
_cell.length_c   1.000
_cell.angle_alpha   90.00
_cell.angle_beta   90.00
_cell.angle_gamma   90.00
#
_symmetry.space_group_name_H-M   'P 1'
#
loop_
_entity.id
_entity.type
_entity.pdbx_description
1 polymer ?
#
loop_
_entity_poly.entity_id
_entity_poly.type
_entity_poly.pdbx_seq_one_letter_code
_entity_poly.pdbx_strand_id
1 'polypeptide(L)'
;MPVVADLVLRDGTIWRGRGAGRCTALAVRGERVLATGDEEAIAALVGPGTRVVDLAGRLAVPGLNDAHLHLLPLGLAMLAVDVRPEVVPTLDALLGRIAAAAADRPPGSWIVARGYDHFALDVRRHPTADELERAAPGRPCVLVRACGHIWVASRSALAAAGLDDTAESPPGGLVEKRDGRLTGLLAEHARAPVERVMPAPSDAELVDAIERAGRHCLERGVTSVMDAAVGIRAGMREIEAYREARRAGRLPVRTHLCLLGEAQGIVEECWRAGLVTGAGDAMLGIGPVKIFTDGSAGGRTAAMSEPYLGEPGGTGILCLPDDELRALVASYHARGYRLAPHAIGDRAIDRVLDAYEGALEGRPAHARRHRIEHCGFVRDDQLSRMRALGIEPSPQPVFVRDFGDLYRAVLGEARAARAYPLRTWLERGFHPAVGTDAPVCAVDPLPNLHAMLTRRTRSGTVLGPEQRVEVEDALYCYTEAGARLEGSEAVKGRLLPDMLADIAVFDRDLLAIEPDALLEARCDLAIRGGAVVFERRE
;
A
#
# COMPACT_ATOMS: atom_id res chain seq x y z
N MET A 1 35.76 28.63 -0.16
CA MET A 1 36.04 27.41 -0.93
C MET A 1 34.95 27.26 -1.98
N PRO A 2 35.24 26.82 -3.20
CA PRO A 2 34.18 26.54 -4.16
C PRO A 2 33.21 25.52 -3.58
N VAL A 3 31.93 25.67 -3.90
CA VAL A 3 30.88 24.71 -3.49
C VAL A 3 31.10 23.42 -4.29
N VAL A 4 31.29 22.28 -3.61
CA VAL A 4 31.54 20.98 -4.21
C VAL A 4 30.38 20.05 -3.85
N ALA A 5 29.94 19.24 -4.80
CA ALA A 5 28.90 18.23 -4.62
C ALA A 5 29.46 16.97 -3.94
N ASP A 6 28.62 16.28 -3.18
CA ASP A 6 28.92 14.96 -2.62
C ASP A 6 28.63 13.84 -3.62
N LEU A 7 27.58 14.04 -4.46
CA LEU A 7 27.15 13.11 -5.50
C LEU A 7 26.77 13.87 -6.77
N VAL A 8 27.14 13.34 -7.92
CA VAL A 8 26.72 13.85 -9.24
C VAL A 8 26.16 12.67 -10.04
N LEU A 9 25.00 12.87 -10.65
CA LEU A 9 24.43 12.00 -11.70
C LEU A 9 24.64 12.69 -13.03
N ARG A 10 25.06 11.96 -14.06
CA ARG A 10 25.30 12.49 -15.42
C ARG A 10 25.07 11.43 -16.49
N ASP A 11 25.11 11.87 -17.76
CA ASP A 11 25.03 11.00 -18.95
C ASP A 11 23.75 10.16 -19.01
N GLY A 12 22.59 10.81 -18.75
CA GLY A 12 21.29 10.18 -18.85
C GLY A 12 20.16 11.18 -18.88
N THR A 13 18.94 10.69 -18.79
CA THR A 13 17.74 11.54 -18.70
C THR A 13 17.35 11.73 -17.23
N ILE A 14 17.24 12.97 -16.78
CA ILE A 14 16.76 13.31 -15.43
C ILE A 14 15.46 14.08 -15.57
N TRP A 15 14.34 13.43 -15.24
CA TRP A 15 13.03 14.08 -15.17
C TRP A 15 12.87 14.78 -13.82
N ARG A 16 12.69 16.09 -13.85
CA ARG A 16 12.72 16.92 -12.63
C ARG A 16 11.36 17.06 -11.94
N GLY A 17 10.31 16.57 -12.55
CA GLY A 17 8.92 16.74 -12.11
C GLY A 17 8.04 17.34 -13.19
N ARG A 18 6.73 17.26 -13.01
CA ARG A 18 5.73 17.75 -13.98
C ARG A 18 5.91 19.24 -14.23
N GLY A 19 6.09 19.63 -15.49
CA GLY A 19 6.32 21.01 -15.91
C GLY A 19 7.71 21.60 -15.56
N ALA A 20 8.58 20.86 -14.87
CA ALA A 20 9.94 21.29 -14.56
C ALA A 20 10.95 20.91 -15.66
N GLY A 21 10.54 20.09 -16.63
CA GLY A 21 11.36 19.64 -17.75
C GLY A 21 12.39 18.58 -17.36
N ARG A 22 13.35 18.35 -18.26
CA ARG A 22 14.41 17.34 -18.15
C ARG A 22 15.77 18.03 -18.17
N CYS A 23 16.79 17.35 -17.62
CA CYS A 23 18.19 17.73 -17.72
C CYS A 23 19.06 16.47 -17.86
N THR A 24 20.38 16.63 -18.11
CA THR A 24 21.29 15.50 -18.28
C THR A 24 22.20 15.30 -17.08
N ALA A 25 22.29 16.31 -16.18
CA ALA A 25 23.12 16.22 -14.99
C ALA A 25 22.44 16.85 -13.76
N LEU A 26 22.77 16.29 -12.57
CA LEU A 26 22.29 16.73 -11.27
C LEU A 26 23.41 16.59 -10.24
N ALA A 27 23.57 17.61 -9.41
CA ALA A 27 24.49 17.62 -8.28
C ALA A 27 23.73 17.61 -6.95
N VAL A 28 24.24 16.87 -5.98
CA VAL A 28 23.70 16.72 -4.63
C VAL A 28 24.74 17.16 -3.62
N ARG A 29 24.30 17.84 -2.56
CA ARG A 29 25.12 18.16 -1.40
C ARG A 29 24.33 17.91 -0.11
N GLY A 30 24.90 17.11 0.79
CA GLY A 30 24.16 16.62 1.95
C GLY A 30 22.91 15.87 1.51
N GLU A 31 21.78 16.24 2.09
CA GLU A 31 20.50 15.60 1.76
C GLU A 31 19.73 16.26 0.59
N ARG A 32 20.31 17.29 -0.06
CA ARG A 32 19.57 18.14 -1.00
C ARG A 32 20.17 18.21 -2.38
N VAL A 33 19.32 18.41 -3.35
CA VAL A 33 19.71 18.79 -4.71
C VAL A 33 20.40 20.16 -4.64
N LEU A 34 21.65 20.20 -5.10
CA LEU A 34 22.45 21.43 -5.16
C LEU A 34 22.16 22.20 -6.45
N ALA A 35 22.17 21.47 -7.57
CA ALA A 35 21.95 22.06 -8.90
C ALA A 35 21.44 21.00 -9.88
N THR A 36 20.77 21.45 -10.94
CA THR A 36 20.36 20.63 -12.09
C THR A 36 20.68 21.39 -13.39
N GLY A 37 21.13 20.72 -14.42
CA GLY A 37 21.49 21.34 -15.69
C GLY A 37 22.03 20.32 -16.70
N ASP A 38 22.81 20.83 -17.63
CA ASP A 38 23.66 19.99 -18.48
C ASP A 38 24.97 19.64 -17.78
N GLU A 39 25.76 18.80 -18.41
CA GLU A 39 27.02 18.33 -17.84
C GLU A 39 28.04 19.44 -17.67
N GLU A 40 28.08 20.43 -18.57
CA GLU A 40 29.00 21.56 -18.49
C GLU A 40 28.69 22.43 -17.24
N ALA A 41 27.42 22.71 -17.00
CA ALA A 41 26.98 23.46 -15.83
C ALA A 41 27.31 22.75 -14.50
N ILE A 42 27.26 21.44 -14.47
CA ILE A 42 27.49 20.62 -13.27
C ILE A 42 28.98 20.28 -13.06
N ALA A 43 29.79 20.26 -14.12
CA ALA A 43 31.20 19.88 -14.05
C ALA A 43 32.01 20.71 -13.04
N ALA A 44 31.70 21.99 -12.89
CA ALA A 44 32.36 22.89 -11.93
C ALA A 44 32.10 22.53 -10.45
N LEU A 45 31.09 21.70 -10.18
CA LEU A 45 30.72 21.23 -8.83
C LEU A 45 31.38 19.90 -8.45
N VAL A 46 32.10 19.26 -9.39
CA VAL A 46 32.81 17.99 -9.14
C VAL A 46 34.15 18.26 -8.49
N GLY A 47 34.40 17.63 -7.35
CA GLY A 47 35.67 17.71 -6.63
C GLY A 47 36.24 16.33 -6.30
N PRO A 48 37.43 16.26 -5.65
CA PRO A 48 38.13 14.99 -5.38
C PRO A 48 37.33 13.98 -4.54
N GLY A 49 36.35 14.45 -3.75
CA GLY A 49 35.48 13.61 -2.90
C GLY A 49 34.11 13.33 -3.49
N THR A 50 33.80 13.87 -4.68
CA THR A 50 32.48 13.70 -5.31
C THR A 50 32.34 12.27 -5.86
N ARG A 51 31.30 11.56 -5.42
CA ARG A 51 30.85 10.33 -6.11
C ARG A 51 30.17 10.71 -7.43
N VAL A 52 30.67 10.21 -8.54
CA VAL A 52 30.04 10.40 -9.85
C VAL A 52 29.36 9.10 -10.26
N VAL A 53 28.07 9.17 -10.55
CA VAL A 53 27.27 8.08 -11.09
C VAL A 53 26.97 8.39 -12.55
N ASP A 54 27.47 7.56 -13.44
CA ASP A 54 27.17 7.58 -14.85
C ASP A 54 25.83 6.85 -15.06
N LEU A 55 24.85 7.56 -15.59
CA LEU A 55 23.53 7.00 -15.87
C LEU A 55 23.53 6.13 -17.14
N ALA A 56 24.52 6.31 -18.03
CA ALA A 56 24.62 5.54 -19.28
C ALA A 56 23.29 5.49 -20.06
N GLY A 57 22.64 6.64 -20.21
CA GLY A 57 21.34 6.76 -20.89
C GLY A 57 20.12 6.38 -20.06
N ARG A 58 20.28 5.90 -18.82
CA ARG A 58 19.19 5.55 -17.90
C ARG A 58 18.38 6.77 -17.47
N LEU A 59 17.12 6.51 -17.02
CA LEU A 59 16.23 7.54 -16.49
C LEU A 59 16.37 7.69 -14.97
N ALA A 60 16.61 8.90 -14.51
CA ALA A 60 16.45 9.29 -13.11
C ALA A 60 15.16 10.11 -12.93
N VAL A 61 14.39 9.80 -11.91
CA VAL A 61 13.15 10.51 -11.52
C VAL A 61 13.19 10.84 -10.03
N PRO A 62 12.36 11.78 -9.51
CA PRO A 62 12.16 11.89 -8.07
C PRO A 62 11.82 10.53 -7.47
N GLY A 63 12.34 10.25 -6.29
CA GLY A 63 12.02 9.02 -5.59
C GLY A 63 10.51 8.84 -5.48
N LEU A 64 10.03 7.64 -5.84
CA LEU A 64 8.62 7.36 -5.88
C LEU A 64 8.01 7.36 -4.48
N ASN A 65 6.77 7.80 -4.38
CA ASN A 65 5.99 7.89 -3.15
C ASN A 65 4.75 6.98 -3.29
N ASP A 66 4.74 5.86 -2.57
CA ASP A 66 3.54 5.03 -2.45
C ASP A 66 2.62 5.64 -1.38
N ALA A 67 1.57 6.32 -1.85
CA ALA A 67 0.68 7.11 -0.98
C ALA A 67 -0.32 6.26 -0.18
N HIS A 68 -0.35 4.95 -0.40
CA HIS A 68 -1.19 4.01 0.35
C HIS A 68 -0.65 2.59 0.22
N LEU A 69 -0.01 2.11 1.26
CA LEU A 69 0.32 0.70 1.46
C LEU A 69 0.27 0.38 2.95
N HIS A 70 0.41 -0.89 3.31
CA HIS A 70 0.49 -1.37 4.68
C HIS A 70 1.91 -1.89 4.93
N LEU A 71 2.87 -0.98 5.26
CA LEU A 71 4.29 -1.30 5.33
C LEU A 71 4.60 -2.37 6.37
N LEU A 72 4.10 -2.18 7.60
CA LEU A 72 4.32 -3.15 8.68
C LEU A 72 3.64 -4.50 8.38
N PRO A 73 2.35 -4.57 7.97
CA PRO A 73 1.73 -5.81 7.51
C PRO A 73 2.46 -6.49 6.35
N LEU A 74 3.00 -5.73 5.39
CA LEU A 74 3.83 -6.26 4.29
C LEU A 74 5.09 -6.94 4.85
N GLY A 75 5.80 -6.27 5.76
CA GLY A 75 7.01 -6.83 6.38
C GLY A 75 6.73 -8.08 7.19
N LEU A 76 5.66 -8.08 7.99
CA LEU A 76 5.22 -9.28 8.73
C LEU A 76 4.85 -10.42 7.77
N ALA A 77 4.22 -10.11 6.62
CA ALA A 77 3.94 -11.12 5.60
C ALA A 77 5.24 -11.69 4.99
N MET A 78 6.28 -10.88 4.83
CA MET A 78 7.60 -11.31 4.35
C MET A 78 8.38 -12.13 5.39
N LEU A 79 8.02 -12.07 6.66
CA LEU A 79 8.56 -12.94 7.72
C LEU A 79 7.83 -14.29 7.80
N ALA A 80 6.65 -14.39 7.21
CA ALA A 80 5.89 -15.64 7.13
C ALA A 80 6.54 -16.62 6.12
N VAL A 81 6.17 -17.89 6.23
CA VAL A 81 6.59 -18.89 5.24
C VAL A 81 5.89 -18.62 3.91
N ASP A 82 6.67 -18.28 2.90
CA ASP A 82 6.13 -18.00 1.56
C ASP A 82 5.67 -19.29 0.88
N VAL A 83 4.38 -19.39 0.62
CA VAL A 83 3.74 -20.54 -0.04
C VAL A 83 2.88 -20.09 -1.23
N ARG A 84 3.31 -19.04 -1.92
CA ARG A 84 2.67 -18.59 -3.16
C ARG A 84 2.80 -19.64 -4.27
N PRO A 85 1.87 -19.69 -5.25
CA PRO A 85 1.89 -20.68 -6.34
C PRO A 85 3.18 -20.71 -7.14
N GLU A 86 3.83 -19.56 -7.32
CA GLU A 86 5.11 -19.45 -8.04
C GLU A 86 6.27 -20.14 -7.30
N VAL A 87 6.12 -20.32 -5.99
CA VAL A 87 7.11 -20.95 -5.11
C VAL A 87 6.77 -22.41 -4.84
N VAL A 88 5.47 -22.72 -4.66
CA VAL A 88 4.97 -24.04 -4.30
C VAL A 88 3.75 -24.43 -5.16
N PRO A 89 3.95 -25.02 -6.34
CA PRO A 89 2.86 -25.36 -7.24
C PRO A 89 2.05 -26.60 -6.79
N THR A 90 2.55 -27.38 -5.82
CA THR A 90 1.91 -28.61 -5.35
C THR A 90 1.67 -28.59 -3.84
N LEU A 91 0.68 -29.38 -3.39
CA LEU A 91 0.40 -29.53 -1.96
C LEU A 91 1.62 -30.09 -1.19
N ASP A 92 2.32 -31.07 -1.76
CA ASP A 92 3.50 -31.67 -1.12
C ASP A 92 4.63 -30.64 -0.96
N ALA A 93 4.87 -29.80 -1.96
CA ALA A 93 5.86 -28.70 -1.86
C ALA A 93 5.47 -27.69 -0.78
N LEU A 94 4.18 -27.34 -0.67
CA LEU A 94 3.65 -26.45 0.37
C LEU A 94 3.89 -27.03 1.77
N LEU A 95 3.51 -28.28 1.97
CA LEU A 95 3.69 -28.97 3.26
C LEU A 95 5.17 -29.15 3.61
N GLY A 96 6.01 -29.42 2.62
CA GLY A 96 7.48 -29.49 2.78
C GLY A 96 8.10 -28.17 3.27
N ARG A 97 7.63 -27.02 2.76
CA ARG A 97 8.09 -25.72 3.27
C ARG A 97 7.64 -25.43 4.69
N ILE A 98 6.41 -25.82 5.04
CA ILE A 98 5.93 -25.72 6.42
C ILE A 98 6.78 -26.60 7.35
N ALA A 99 7.08 -27.82 6.95
CA ALA A 99 7.92 -28.75 7.73
C ALA A 99 9.34 -28.22 7.94
N ALA A 100 9.97 -27.66 6.89
CA ALA A 100 11.28 -27.03 7.00
C ALA A 100 11.25 -25.85 7.99
N ALA A 101 10.27 -24.96 7.86
CA ALA A 101 10.11 -23.84 8.78
C ALA A 101 9.83 -24.29 10.23
N ALA A 102 9.15 -25.41 10.41
CA ALA A 102 8.93 -25.99 11.73
C ALA A 102 10.24 -26.53 12.33
N ALA A 103 11.11 -27.14 11.53
CA ALA A 103 12.41 -27.65 11.99
C ALA A 103 13.35 -26.54 12.46
N ASP A 104 13.33 -25.39 11.78
CA ASP A 104 14.23 -24.25 12.07
C ASP A 104 13.80 -23.38 13.27
N ARG A 105 12.62 -23.61 13.84
CA ARG A 105 12.07 -22.78 14.93
C ARG A 105 12.05 -23.52 16.27
N PRO A 106 12.11 -22.84 17.41
CA PRO A 106 11.97 -23.46 18.72
C PRO A 106 10.67 -24.26 18.88
N PRO A 107 10.65 -25.32 19.70
CA PRO A 107 9.41 -26.05 20.02
C PRO A 107 8.31 -25.12 20.53
N GLY A 108 7.06 -25.36 20.12
CA GLY A 108 5.91 -24.55 20.51
C GLY A 108 5.74 -23.23 19.74
N SER A 109 6.68 -22.87 18.86
CA SER A 109 6.51 -21.69 18.00
C SER A 109 5.36 -21.88 17.02
N TRP A 110 4.59 -20.80 16.83
CA TRP A 110 3.59 -20.75 15.78
C TRP A 110 4.24 -20.70 14.40
N ILE A 111 3.67 -21.43 13.47
CA ILE A 111 4.04 -21.37 12.04
C ILE A 111 2.96 -20.61 11.29
N VAL A 112 3.32 -19.49 10.68
CA VAL A 112 2.44 -18.75 9.78
C VAL A 112 2.96 -18.91 8.37
N ALA A 113 2.18 -19.57 7.51
CA ALA A 113 2.47 -19.68 6.08
C ALA A 113 1.45 -18.86 5.30
N ARG A 114 1.89 -18.16 4.22
CA ARG A 114 1.03 -17.19 3.55
C ARG A 114 1.18 -17.21 2.04
N GLY A 115 0.06 -16.97 1.36
CA GLY A 115 0.03 -16.71 -0.08
C GLY A 115 -0.48 -17.86 -0.94
N TYR A 116 -0.85 -19.02 -0.38
CA TYR A 116 -1.37 -20.12 -1.19
C TYR A 116 -2.66 -19.75 -1.91
N ASP A 117 -2.84 -20.33 -3.09
CA ASP A 117 -4.12 -20.33 -3.80
C ASP A 117 -4.55 -21.77 -4.11
N HIS A 118 -5.68 -22.18 -3.54
CA HIS A 118 -6.18 -23.53 -3.70
C HIS A 118 -6.58 -23.87 -5.14
N PHE A 119 -6.88 -22.87 -5.99
CA PHE A 119 -7.15 -23.11 -7.41
C PHE A 119 -5.87 -23.35 -8.22
N ALA A 120 -4.74 -22.83 -7.75
CA ALA A 120 -3.43 -23.01 -8.39
C ALA A 120 -2.70 -24.27 -7.90
N LEU A 121 -3.10 -24.85 -6.75
CA LEU A 121 -2.54 -26.12 -6.28
C LEU A 121 -2.97 -27.28 -7.18
N ASP A 122 -2.09 -28.27 -7.36
CA ASP A 122 -2.33 -29.49 -8.11
C ASP A 122 -3.62 -30.23 -7.66
N VAL A 123 -3.89 -30.24 -6.35
CA VAL A 123 -5.09 -30.88 -5.75
C VAL A 123 -6.37 -30.05 -5.88
N ARG A 124 -6.29 -28.79 -6.31
CA ARG A 124 -7.41 -27.85 -6.51
C ARG A 124 -8.40 -27.79 -5.34
N ARG A 125 -7.90 -27.90 -4.13
CA ARG A 125 -8.66 -27.79 -2.88
C ARG A 125 -7.82 -27.09 -1.81
N HIS A 126 -8.48 -26.65 -0.75
CA HIS A 126 -7.78 -26.20 0.44
C HIS A 126 -7.04 -27.38 1.11
N PRO A 127 -5.81 -27.16 1.65
CA PRO A 127 -5.20 -28.08 2.60
C PRO A 127 -6.09 -28.27 3.83
N THR A 128 -5.89 -29.36 4.57
CA THR A 128 -6.68 -29.68 5.76
C THR A 128 -5.88 -29.49 7.05
N ALA A 129 -6.59 -29.39 8.19
CA ALA A 129 -5.99 -29.37 9.52
C ALA A 129 -5.03 -30.53 9.76
N ASP A 130 -5.40 -31.73 9.31
CA ASP A 130 -4.61 -32.95 9.49
C ASP A 130 -3.33 -32.95 8.61
N GLU A 131 -3.39 -32.36 7.41
CA GLU A 131 -2.22 -32.20 6.54
C GLU A 131 -1.22 -31.20 7.14
N LEU A 132 -1.69 -30.08 7.67
CA LEU A 132 -0.84 -29.10 8.36
C LEU A 132 -0.24 -29.69 9.66
N GLU A 133 -1.03 -30.47 10.41
CA GLU A 133 -0.54 -31.14 11.62
C GLU A 133 0.56 -32.15 11.33
N ARG A 134 0.45 -32.90 10.23
CA ARG A 134 1.52 -33.81 9.78
C ARG A 134 2.79 -33.09 9.36
N ALA A 135 2.65 -31.91 8.74
CA ALA A 135 3.81 -31.08 8.33
C ALA A 135 4.52 -30.42 9.53
N ALA A 136 3.79 -30.07 10.58
CA ALA A 136 4.32 -29.41 11.78
C ALA A 136 3.74 -30.03 13.06
N PRO A 137 4.12 -31.28 13.42
CA PRO A 137 3.51 -32.01 14.51
C PRO A 137 3.63 -31.27 15.85
N GLY A 138 2.49 -31.12 16.56
CA GLY A 138 2.44 -30.46 17.87
C GLY A 138 2.77 -28.97 17.86
N ARG A 139 2.82 -28.35 16.67
CA ARG A 139 3.04 -26.91 16.53
C ARG A 139 1.81 -26.25 15.95
N PRO A 140 1.28 -25.19 16.57
CA PRO A 140 0.19 -24.43 15.96
C PRO A 140 0.64 -23.86 14.61
N CYS A 141 -0.08 -24.24 13.53
CA CYS A 141 0.20 -23.77 12.18
C CYS A 141 -1.03 -23.12 11.58
N VAL A 142 -0.85 -21.95 10.98
CA VAL A 142 -1.88 -21.24 10.23
C VAL A 142 -1.39 -21.01 8.82
N LEU A 143 -2.20 -21.43 7.86
CA LEU A 143 -1.99 -21.26 6.43
C LEU A 143 -2.98 -20.22 5.91
N VAL A 144 -2.48 -19.05 5.52
CA VAL A 144 -3.29 -17.91 5.06
C VAL A 144 -3.36 -17.90 3.54
N ARG A 145 -4.57 -17.92 2.99
CA ARG A 145 -4.79 -17.78 1.55
C ARG A 145 -4.36 -16.40 1.04
N ALA A 146 -4.01 -16.30 -0.24
CA ALA A 146 -3.58 -15.06 -0.90
C ALA A 146 -4.52 -13.86 -0.63
N CYS A 147 -5.84 -14.09 -0.58
CA CYS A 147 -6.81 -13.04 -0.25
C CYS A 147 -6.77 -12.56 1.22
N GLY A 148 -6.11 -13.27 2.13
CA GLY A 148 -6.09 -12.96 3.57
C GLY A 148 -7.36 -13.32 4.35
N HIS A 149 -8.48 -13.57 3.68
CA HIS A 149 -9.80 -13.80 4.28
C HIS A 149 -10.08 -15.25 4.69
N ILE A 150 -9.36 -16.22 4.11
CA ILE A 150 -9.51 -17.65 4.34
C ILE A 150 -8.23 -18.18 4.96
N TRP A 151 -8.36 -18.85 6.09
CA TRP A 151 -7.28 -19.50 6.80
C TRP A 151 -7.52 -21.00 6.91
N VAL A 152 -6.45 -21.79 6.97
CA VAL A 152 -6.52 -23.19 7.39
C VAL A 152 -5.64 -23.33 8.63
N ALA A 153 -6.24 -23.75 9.73
CA ALA A 153 -5.56 -23.96 11.01
C ALA A 153 -5.26 -25.46 11.22
N SER A 154 -4.05 -25.78 11.68
CA SER A 154 -3.69 -27.14 12.09
C SER A 154 -4.49 -27.60 13.31
N ARG A 155 -4.48 -28.91 13.63
CA ARG A 155 -5.12 -29.44 14.84
C ARG A 155 -4.60 -28.75 16.10
N SER A 156 -3.29 -28.56 16.20
CA SER A 156 -2.67 -27.85 17.32
C SER A 156 -3.13 -26.39 17.41
N ALA A 157 -3.32 -25.68 16.28
CA ALA A 157 -3.81 -24.30 16.26
C ALA A 157 -5.29 -24.22 16.66
N LEU A 158 -6.13 -25.15 16.16
CA LEU A 158 -7.54 -25.23 16.55
C LEU A 158 -7.67 -25.52 18.06
N ALA A 159 -6.92 -26.49 18.57
CA ALA A 159 -6.92 -26.82 20.00
C ALA A 159 -6.48 -25.63 20.87
N ALA A 160 -5.42 -24.90 20.47
CA ALA A 160 -4.98 -23.68 21.16
C ALA A 160 -6.07 -22.61 21.19
N ALA A 161 -6.91 -22.52 20.14
CA ALA A 161 -8.02 -21.58 20.03
C ALA A 161 -9.31 -22.07 20.72
N GLY A 162 -9.32 -23.26 21.33
CA GLY A 162 -10.50 -23.86 21.94
C GLY A 162 -11.58 -24.27 20.93
N LEU A 163 -11.19 -24.51 19.67
CA LEU A 163 -12.08 -24.96 18.60
C LEU A 163 -12.01 -26.48 18.46
N ASP A 164 -13.14 -27.13 18.64
CA ASP A 164 -13.33 -28.56 18.42
C ASP A 164 -14.44 -28.84 17.38
N ASP A 165 -14.74 -30.09 17.16
CA ASP A 165 -15.73 -30.51 16.16
C ASP A 165 -17.17 -30.05 16.49
N THR A 166 -17.43 -29.49 17.67
CA THR A 166 -18.73 -28.89 18.03
C THR A 166 -18.85 -27.44 17.62
N ALA A 167 -17.71 -26.74 17.30
CA ALA A 167 -17.69 -25.33 16.95
C ALA A 167 -18.66 -25.01 15.80
N GLU A 168 -19.46 -23.95 15.94
CA GLU A 168 -20.39 -23.48 14.93
C GLU A 168 -19.85 -22.25 14.21
N SER A 169 -20.36 -21.98 13.00
CA SER A 169 -20.03 -20.77 12.26
C SER A 169 -20.63 -19.56 12.96
N PRO A 170 -19.82 -18.55 13.34
CA PRO A 170 -20.33 -17.31 13.91
C PRO A 170 -21.05 -16.47 12.84
N PRO A 171 -21.87 -15.49 13.22
CA PRO A 171 -22.43 -14.53 12.28
C PRO A 171 -21.30 -13.86 11.46
N GLY A 172 -21.45 -13.86 10.12
CA GLY A 172 -20.43 -13.31 9.23
C GLY A 172 -19.13 -14.12 9.13
N GLY A 173 -19.13 -15.39 9.54
CA GLY A 173 -17.96 -16.27 9.41
C GLY A 173 -18.35 -17.68 8.99
N LEU A 174 -17.37 -18.45 8.50
CA LEU A 174 -17.53 -19.86 8.11
C LEU A 174 -16.50 -20.73 8.84
N VAL A 175 -16.99 -21.72 9.57
CA VAL A 175 -16.21 -22.86 10.10
C VAL A 175 -16.57 -24.09 9.26
N GLU A 176 -15.62 -24.54 8.42
CA GLU A 176 -15.90 -25.68 7.52
C GLU A 176 -15.79 -27.03 8.26
N LYS A 177 -16.78 -27.89 8.05
CA LYS A 177 -16.78 -29.27 8.52
C LYS A 177 -16.98 -30.23 7.37
N ARG A 178 -16.38 -31.42 7.50
CA ARG A 178 -16.62 -32.57 6.63
C ARG A 178 -16.83 -33.80 7.50
N ASP A 179 -17.93 -34.49 7.28
CA ASP A 179 -18.32 -35.67 8.09
C ASP A 179 -18.32 -35.39 9.60
N GLY A 180 -18.81 -34.20 9.99
CA GLY A 180 -18.90 -33.76 11.37
C GLY A 180 -17.58 -33.29 12.00
N ARG A 181 -16.45 -33.35 11.29
CA ARG A 181 -15.12 -32.93 11.78
C ARG A 181 -14.67 -31.63 11.15
N LEU A 182 -13.97 -30.80 11.91
CA LEU A 182 -13.36 -29.57 11.40
C LEU A 182 -12.33 -29.92 10.32
N THR A 183 -12.43 -29.24 9.16
CA THR A 183 -11.40 -29.33 8.11
C THR A 183 -10.19 -28.46 8.41
N GLY A 184 -10.34 -27.49 9.32
CA GLY A 184 -9.38 -26.46 9.62
C GLY A 184 -9.64 -25.15 8.88
N LEU A 185 -10.51 -25.14 7.87
CA LEU A 185 -10.84 -23.93 7.13
C LEU A 185 -11.74 -23.02 7.96
N LEU A 186 -11.26 -21.77 8.11
CA LEU A 186 -11.92 -20.68 8.83
C LEU A 186 -11.96 -19.46 7.90
N ALA A 187 -13.13 -18.91 7.67
CA ALA A 187 -13.28 -17.71 6.86
C ALA A 187 -13.91 -16.56 7.65
N GLU A 188 -13.52 -15.35 7.32
CA GLU A 188 -14.00 -14.08 7.89
C GLU A 188 -13.97 -14.09 9.43
N HIS A 189 -15.07 -13.81 10.11
CA HIS A 189 -15.14 -13.74 11.58
C HIS A 189 -14.80 -15.06 12.29
N ALA A 190 -14.87 -16.19 11.61
CA ALA A 190 -14.50 -17.49 12.19
C ALA A 190 -13.01 -17.61 12.54
N ARG A 191 -12.15 -16.73 12.02
CA ARG A 191 -10.71 -16.69 12.32
C ARG A 191 -10.41 -16.12 13.72
N ALA A 192 -11.28 -15.27 14.25
CA ALA A 192 -11.06 -14.49 15.46
C ALA A 192 -10.61 -15.32 16.69
N PRO A 193 -11.11 -16.53 16.97
CA PRO A 193 -10.58 -17.35 18.06
C PRO A 193 -9.09 -17.71 17.89
N VAL A 194 -8.67 -18.06 16.67
CA VAL A 194 -7.27 -18.36 16.35
C VAL A 194 -6.41 -17.12 16.42
N GLU A 195 -6.87 -16.01 15.86
CA GLU A 195 -6.16 -14.71 15.90
C GLU A 195 -5.88 -14.26 17.34
N ARG A 196 -6.81 -14.45 18.27
CA ARG A 196 -6.65 -14.05 19.69
C ARG A 196 -5.57 -14.85 20.43
N VAL A 197 -5.31 -16.07 20.05
CA VAL A 197 -4.33 -16.93 20.73
C VAL A 197 -2.98 -16.97 20.02
N MET A 198 -2.94 -16.48 18.78
CA MET A 198 -1.65 -16.29 18.11
C MET A 198 -0.81 -15.29 18.87
N PRO A 199 0.49 -15.58 19.12
CA PRO A 199 1.38 -14.60 19.71
C PRO A 199 1.39 -13.29 18.90
N ALA A 200 1.23 -12.18 19.60
CA ALA A 200 1.49 -10.88 18.97
C ALA A 200 2.98 -10.82 18.58
N PRO A 201 3.32 -10.15 17.47
CA PRO A 201 4.71 -9.94 17.09
C PRO A 201 5.49 -9.29 18.25
N SER A 202 6.72 -9.74 18.50
CA SER A 202 7.65 -9.08 19.42
C SER A 202 8.07 -7.72 18.85
N ASP A 203 8.59 -6.83 19.71
CA ASP A 203 9.08 -5.52 19.27
C ASP A 203 10.22 -5.65 18.26
N ALA A 204 11.09 -6.66 18.41
CA ALA A 204 12.14 -6.97 17.45
C ALA A 204 11.57 -7.39 16.09
N GLU A 205 10.55 -8.25 16.06
CA GLU A 205 9.90 -8.66 14.82
C GLU A 205 9.18 -7.50 14.12
N LEU A 206 8.59 -6.57 14.89
CA LEU A 206 7.98 -5.36 14.31
C LEU A 206 9.06 -4.49 13.62
N VAL A 207 10.22 -4.29 14.25
CA VAL A 207 11.35 -3.53 13.68
C VAL A 207 11.93 -4.25 12.46
N ASP A 208 12.10 -5.57 12.52
CA ASP A 208 12.58 -6.40 11.40
C ASP A 208 11.63 -6.33 10.21
N ALA A 209 10.32 -6.37 10.47
CA ALA A 209 9.29 -6.24 9.44
C ALA A 209 9.34 -4.88 8.74
N ILE A 210 9.43 -3.78 9.50
CA ILE A 210 9.56 -2.42 8.97
C ILE A 210 10.81 -2.31 8.08
N GLU A 211 11.96 -2.81 8.55
CA GLU A 211 13.20 -2.76 7.78
C GLU A 211 13.10 -3.57 6.48
N ARG A 212 12.58 -4.81 6.53
CA ARG A 212 12.42 -5.65 5.34
C ARG A 212 11.52 -5.02 4.29
N ALA A 213 10.33 -4.59 4.71
CA ALA A 213 9.38 -3.97 3.79
C ALA A 213 9.95 -2.68 3.19
N GLY A 214 10.61 -1.85 4.00
CA GLY A 214 11.23 -0.63 3.51
C GLY A 214 12.39 -0.88 2.53
N ARG A 215 13.23 -1.89 2.75
CA ARG A 215 14.26 -2.30 1.78
C ARG A 215 13.62 -2.79 0.48
N HIS A 216 12.55 -3.57 0.58
CA HIS A 216 11.79 -4.04 -0.57
C HIS A 216 11.18 -2.90 -1.40
N CYS A 217 10.74 -1.81 -0.75
CA CYS A 217 10.32 -0.58 -1.41
C CYS A 217 11.48 0.08 -2.18
N LEU A 218 12.66 0.22 -1.54
CA LEU A 218 13.85 0.83 -2.17
C LEU A 218 14.32 0.07 -3.42
N GLU A 219 14.27 -1.26 -3.41
CA GLU A 219 14.56 -2.12 -4.57
C GLU A 219 13.69 -1.80 -5.80
N ARG A 220 12.62 -1.06 -5.62
CA ARG A 220 11.63 -0.68 -6.63
C ARG A 220 11.55 0.83 -6.86
N GLY A 221 12.51 1.58 -6.30
CA GLY A 221 12.56 3.03 -6.45
C GLY A 221 11.57 3.81 -5.57
N VAL A 222 10.85 3.13 -4.68
CA VAL A 222 9.95 3.77 -3.72
C VAL A 222 10.76 4.23 -2.50
N THR A 223 10.92 5.54 -2.34
CA THR A 223 11.70 6.17 -1.27
C THR A 223 10.85 6.74 -0.15
N SER A 224 9.55 6.92 -0.41
CA SER A 224 8.56 7.42 0.54
C SER A 224 7.31 6.56 0.52
N VAL A 225 6.69 6.38 1.69
CA VAL A 225 5.45 5.60 1.81
C VAL A 225 4.51 6.23 2.85
N MET A 226 3.21 5.99 2.70
CA MET A 226 2.27 6.12 3.79
C MET A 226 1.84 4.72 4.24
N ASP A 227 2.15 4.37 5.52
CA ASP A 227 1.66 3.12 6.12
C ASP A 227 0.22 3.30 6.62
N ALA A 228 -0.73 2.65 5.95
CA ALA A 228 -2.15 2.75 6.23
C ALA A 228 -2.57 1.88 7.42
N ALA A 229 -3.44 2.43 8.29
CA ALA A 229 -4.03 1.75 9.46
C ALA A 229 -3.00 1.28 10.51
N VAL A 230 -2.00 2.11 10.81
CA VAL A 230 -1.05 1.85 11.90
C VAL A 230 -1.78 1.73 13.24
N GLY A 231 -1.44 0.69 14.00
CA GLY A 231 -2.13 0.30 15.23
C GLY A 231 -3.01 -0.93 15.08
N ILE A 232 -3.23 -1.41 13.86
CA ILE A 232 -4.15 -2.53 13.58
C ILE A 232 -3.66 -3.90 14.09
N ARG A 233 -2.35 -4.09 14.27
CA ARG A 233 -1.74 -5.37 14.68
C ARG A 233 -1.29 -5.42 16.13
N ALA A 234 -0.69 -4.33 16.61
CA ALA A 234 -0.06 -4.27 17.93
C ALA A 234 -0.33 -2.95 18.69
N GLY A 235 -1.32 -2.17 18.24
CA GLY A 235 -1.67 -0.91 18.90
C GLY A 235 -0.52 0.09 18.91
N MET A 236 -0.34 0.80 20.03
CA MET A 236 0.73 1.79 20.19
C MET A 236 2.15 1.22 20.04
N ARG A 237 2.34 -0.10 20.22
CA ARG A 237 3.65 -0.73 20.01
C ARG A 237 4.16 -0.57 18.57
N GLU A 238 3.25 -0.42 17.58
CA GLU A 238 3.65 -0.14 16.20
C GLU A 238 4.31 1.24 16.09
N ILE A 239 3.79 2.27 16.77
CA ILE A 239 4.40 3.60 16.82
C ILE A 239 5.81 3.51 17.41
N GLU A 240 5.95 2.79 18.52
CA GLU A 240 7.26 2.63 19.19
C GLU A 240 8.24 1.83 18.31
N ALA A 241 7.77 0.83 17.57
CA ALA A 241 8.60 0.08 16.63
C ALA A 241 9.12 0.98 15.48
N TYR A 242 8.28 1.86 14.91
CA TYR A 242 8.73 2.86 13.93
C TYR A 242 9.75 3.84 14.50
N ARG A 243 9.55 4.31 15.73
CA ARG A 243 10.49 5.18 16.42
C ARG A 243 11.83 4.47 16.68
N GLU A 244 11.77 3.20 17.10
CA GLU A 244 12.97 2.39 17.29
C GLU A 244 13.70 2.14 15.98
N ALA A 245 12.99 1.73 14.91
CA ALA A 245 13.55 1.58 13.57
C ALA A 245 14.25 2.88 13.10
N ARG A 246 13.63 4.05 13.36
CA ARG A 246 14.21 5.36 13.05
C ARG A 246 15.49 5.63 13.85
N ARG A 247 15.46 5.40 15.18
CA ARG A 247 16.63 5.63 16.07
C ARG A 247 17.80 4.70 15.75
N ALA A 248 17.51 3.45 15.40
CA ALA A 248 18.50 2.43 15.07
C ALA A 248 19.03 2.54 13.61
N GLY A 249 18.56 3.51 12.80
CA GLY A 249 18.94 3.61 11.39
C GLY A 249 18.36 2.50 10.50
N ARG A 250 17.32 1.80 10.99
CA ARG A 250 16.67 0.65 10.36
C ARG A 250 15.32 0.99 9.70
N LEU A 251 15.00 2.28 9.54
CA LEU A 251 13.86 2.75 8.75
C LEU A 251 14.36 3.14 7.34
N PRO A 252 14.17 2.28 6.30
CA PRO A 252 14.82 2.49 5.01
C PRO A 252 14.15 3.58 4.17
N VAL A 253 12.85 3.80 4.31
CA VAL A 253 12.05 4.75 3.52
C VAL A 253 11.44 5.82 4.40
N ARG A 254 11.20 7.00 3.83
CA ARG A 254 10.42 8.04 4.53
C ARG A 254 9.00 7.53 4.73
N THR A 255 8.51 7.62 5.94
CA THR A 255 7.23 7.00 6.32
C THR A 255 6.29 7.99 6.98
N HIS A 256 5.07 8.10 6.47
CA HIS A 256 3.95 8.77 7.13
C HIS A 256 3.01 7.72 7.71
N LEU A 257 2.75 7.82 9.02
CA LEU A 257 1.91 6.88 9.75
C LEU A 257 0.46 7.32 9.69
N CYS A 258 -0.38 6.59 8.94
CA CYS A 258 -1.82 6.78 8.92
C CYS A 258 -2.43 5.98 10.07
N LEU A 259 -2.92 6.67 11.10
CA LEU A 259 -3.35 6.07 12.36
C LEU A 259 -4.72 5.40 12.22
N LEU A 260 -4.92 4.22 12.76
CA LEU A 260 -6.24 3.59 12.83
C LEU A 260 -7.14 4.39 13.78
N GLY A 261 -8.30 4.84 13.29
CA GLY A 261 -9.21 5.79 13.94
C GLY A 261 -10.53 5.23 14.45
N GLU A 262 -10.73 3.92 14.45
CA GLU A 262 -11.97 3.29 14.93
C GLU A 262 -11.92 3.01 16.45
N ALA A 263 -12.99 2.46 17.00
CA ALA A 263 -13.12 2.19 18.44
C ALA A 263 -11.96 1.38 19.05
N GLN A 264 -11.29 0.55 18.24
CA GLN A 264 -10.10 -0.21 18.64
C GLN A 264 -8.80 0.44 18.12
N GLY A 265 -8.86 1.63 17.55
CA GLY A 265 -7.73 2.37 17.02
C GLY A 265 -6.91 3.07 18.10
N ILE A 266 -5.81 3.69 17.66
CA ILE A 266 -4.80 4.30 18.54
C ILE A 266 -4.86 5.82 18.59
N VAL A 267 -5.84 6.44 17.93
CA VAL A 267 -5.89 7.91 17.78
C VAL A 267 -6.03 8.63 19.10
N GLU A 268 -6.78 8.06 20.07
CA GLU A 268 -6.96 8.68 21.38
C GLU A 268 -5.63 8.74 22.18
N GLU A 269 -4.87 7.63 22.18
CA GLU A 269 -3.57 7.59 22.81
C GLU A 269 -2.56 8.49 22.09
N CYS A 270 -2.56 8.48 20.76
CA CYS A 270 -1.72 9.36 19.95
C CYS A 270 -2.02 10.83 20.24
N TRP A 271 -3.30 11.22 20.32
CA TRP A 271 -3.70 12.60 20.61
C TRP A 271 -3.23 13.06 22.00
N ARG A 272 -3.40 12.22 23.04
CA ARG A 272 -2.87 12.50 24.39
C ARG A 272 -1.35 12.63 24.42
N ALA A 273 -0.67 11.91 23.55
CA ALA A 273 0.80 11.98 23.40
C ALA A 273 1.28 13.12 22.47
N GLY A 274 0.37 13.98 21.97
CA GLY A 274 0.71 15.06 21.04
C GLY A 274 1.06 14.60 19.62
N LEU A 275 0.75 13.36 19.26
CA LEU A 275 1.01 12.78 17.95
C LEU A 275 -0.15 13.07 17.00
N VAL A 276 -0.19 14.29 16.50
CA VAL A 276 -1.18 14.76 15.53
C VAL A 276 -0.58 14.87 14.14
N THR A 277 -1.41 14.98 13.11
CA THR A 277 -0.94 15.14 11.72
C THR A 277 0.10 16.26 11.62
N GLY A 278 1.24 15.92 11.01
CA GLY A 278 2.38 16.82 10.83
C GLY A 278 3.41 16.77 11.96
N ALA A 279 3.16 16.04 13.05
CA ALA A 279 4.19 15.77 14.05
C ALA A 279 5.25 14.81 13.48
N GLY A 280 6.50 15.01 13.85
CA GLY A 280 7.64 14.23 13.38
C GLY A 280 8.60 15.02 12.49
N ASP A 281 9.31 14.33 11.63
CA ASP A 281 10.28 14.91 10.70
C ASP A 281 10.10 14.38 9.26
N ALA A 282 10.99 14.77 8.35
CA ALA A 282 10.95 14.31 6.96
C ALA A 282 11.18 12.81 6.79
N MET A 283 11.63 12.08 7.82
CA MET A 283 11.87 10.64 7.75
C MET A 283 10.74 9.82 8.37
N LEU A 284 10.16 10.30 9.46
CA LEU A 284 9.06 9.66 10.16
C LEU A 284 8.07 10.71 10.65
N GLY A 285 6.88 10.75 10.06
CA GLY A 285 5.84 11.72 10.39
C GLY A 285 4.49 11.08 10.67
N ILE A 286 3.66 11.80 11.43
CA ILE A 286 2.26 11.43 11.65
C ILE A 286 1.43 11.97 10.47
N GLY A 287 0.79 11.05 9.78
CA GLY A 287 -0.07 11.29 8.64
C GLY A 287 -1.55 11.47 9.02
N PRO A 288 -2.47 11.03 8.17
CA PRO A 288 -3.91 11.12 8.43
C PRO A 288 -4.41 10.03 9.40
N VAL A 289 -5.72 10.06 9.65
CA VAL A 289 -6.44 9.01 10.37
C VAL A 289 -7.23 8.16 9.37
N LYS A 290 -7.03 6.85 9.40
CA LYS A 290 -7.76 5.83 8.63
C LYS A 290 -9.08 5.50 9.32
N ILE A 291 -10.16 5.42 8.55
CA ILE A 291 -11.48 4.94 8.99
C ILE A 291 -11.98 4.00 7.89
N PHE A 292 -12.42 2.79 8.23
CA PHE A 292 -13.00 1.86 7.25
C PHE A 292 -14.50 2.09 7.14
N THR A 293 -15.00 2.44 5.94
CA THR A 293 -16.43 2.72 5.73
C THR A 293 -17.15 1.64 4.93
N ASP A 294 -16.43 0.91 4.08
CA ASP A 294 -16.95 -0.26 3.35
C ASP A 294 -15.84 -1.29 3.11
N GLY A 295 -16.14 -2.31 2.34
CA GLY A 295 -15.21 -3.35 1.96
C GLY A 295 -14.68 -3.23 0.53
N SER A 296 -14.47 -4.36 -0.17
CA SER A 296 -13.89 -4.44 -1.50
C SER A 296 -14.92 -4.75 -2.59
N ALA A 297 -14.75 -4.17 -3.79
CA ALA A 297 -15.64 -4.44 -4.92
C ALA A 297 -15.54 -5.89 -5.41
N GLY A 298 -14.33 -6.45 -5.46
CA GLY A 298 -14.13 -7.85 -5.84
C GLY A 298 -14.73 -8.85 -4.85
N GLY A 299 -14.78 -8.50 -3.57
CA GLY A 299 -15.43 -9.28 -2.51
C GLY A 299 -16.93 -9.01 -2.39
N ARG A 300 -17.54 -8.16 -3.22
CA ARG A 300 -18.94 -7.73 -3.18
C ARG A 300 -19.33 -7.07 -1.84
N THR A 301 -18.36 -6.52 -1.13
CA THR A 301 -18.55 -5.85 0.16
C THR A 301 -18.39 -4.34 0.08
N ALA A 302 -17.85 -3.80 -1.02
CA ALA A 302 -17.89 -2.36 -1.28
C ALA A 302 -19.36 -1.88 -1.38
N ALA A 303 -19.70 -0.79 -0.70
CA ALA A 303 -21.07 -0.31 -0.61
C ALA A 303 -21.46 0.49 -1.86
N MET A 304 -22.19 -0.18 -2.76
CA MET A 304 -22.64 0.36 -4.03
C MET A 304 -24.07 0.90 -3.95
N SER A 305 -24.42 1.87 -4.79
CA SER A 305 -25.81 2.36 -4.94
C SER A 305 -26.71 1.37 -5.68
N GLU A 306 -26.11 0.57 -6.57
CA GLU A 306 -26.79 -0.45 -7.36
C GLU A 306 -26.33 -1.86 -6.93
N PRO A 307 -27.23 -2.89 -6.98
CA PRO A 307 -26.88 -4.25 -6.65
C PRO A 307 -25.74 -4.84 -7.47
N TYR A 308 -24.98 -5.74 -6.89
CA TYR A 308 -24.04 -6.60 -7.60
C TYR A 308 -24.77 -7.55 -8.57
N LEU A 309 -24.11 -7.91 -9.67
CA LEU A 309 -24.68 -8.85 -10.62
C LEU A 309 -24.93 -10.22 -9.96
N GLY A 310 -26.14 -10.75 -10.18
CA GLY A 310 -26.55 -12.04 -9.62
C GLY A 310 -26.94 -12.02 -8.15
N GLU A 311 -26.96 -10.84 -7.50
CA GLU A 311 -27.38 -10.68 -6.09
C GLU A 311 -28.47 -9.60 -5.98
N PRO A 312 -29.74 -9.90 -6.27
CA PRO A 312 -30.82 -8.94 -6.12
C PRO A 312 -30.88 -8.38 -4.70
N GLY A 313 -30.71 -7.04 -4.55
CA GLY A 313 -30.66 -6.36 -3.25
C GLY A 313 -29.28 -6.38 -2.56
N GLY A 314 -28.28 -7.12 -3.06
CA GLY A 314 -26.91 -7.15 -2.54
C GLY A 314 -26.13 -5.91 -2.97
N THR A 315 -26.06 -4.87 -2.12
CA THR A 315 -25.38 -3.58 -2.39
C THR A 315 -24.11 -3.38 -1.56
N GLY A 316 -23.52 -4.46 -1.05
CA GLY A 316 -22.33 -4.39 -0.18
C GLY A 316 -22.67 -3.98 1.26
N ILE A 317 -21.62 -3.68 2.02
CA ILE A 317 -21.67 -3.50 3.47
C ILE A 317 -21.13 -2.10 3.82
N LEU A 318 -21.86 -1.35 4.64
CA LEU A 318 -21.33 -0.19 5.34
C LEU A 318 -20.79 -0.67 6.69
N CYS A 319 -19.52 -0.40 6.98
CA CYS A 319 -18.83 -0.91 8.17
C CYS A 319 -19.21 -0.16 9.45
N LEU A 320 -19.66 1.10 9.31
CA LEU A 320 -20.03 1.97 10.42
C LEU A 320 -21.44 2.54 10.22
N PRO A 321 -22.21 2.72 11.32
CA PRO A 321 -23.40 3.55 11.31
C PRO A 321 -23.08 5.01 10.93
N ASP A 322 -24.03 5.70 10.30
CA ASP A 322 -23.83 7.06 9.79
C ASP A 322 -23.51 8.08 10.91
N ASP A 323 -24.13 7.94 12.06
CA ASP A 323 -23.93 8.79 13.23
C ASP A 323 -22.53 8.58 13.84
N GLU A 324 -22.06 7.34 13.89
CA GLU A 324 -20.71 7.02 14.34
C GLU A 324 -19.64 7.58 13.37
N LEU A 325 -19.80 7.37 12.05
CA LEU A 325 -18.89 7.93 11.06
C LEU A 325 -18.81 9.46 11.16
N ARG A 326 -19.96 10.15 11.26
CA ARG A 326 -20.01 11.61 11.43
C ARG A 326 -19.32 12.07 12.71
N ALA A 327 -19.54 11.36 13.82
CA ALA A 327 -18.91 11.68 15.11
C ALA A 327 -17.39 11.52 15.06
N LEU A 328 -16.87 10.44 14.45
CA LEU A 328 -15.43 10.20 14.27
C LEU A 328 -14.80 11.29 13.40
N VAL A 329 -15.39 11.56 12.22
CA VAL A 329 -14.88 12.56 11.29
C VAL A 329 -14.85 13.95 11.93
N ALA A 330 -15.92 14.38 12.59
CA ALA A 330 -15.98 15.67 13.29
C ALA A 330 -14.97 15.76 14.42
N SER A 331 -14.88 14.73 15.26
CA SER A 331 -13.93 14.67 16.39
C SER A 331 -12.48 14.77 15.94
N TYR A 332 -12.08 13.98 14.95
CA TYR A 332 -10.69 13.96 14.49
C TYR A 332 -10.32 15.22 13.69
N HIS A 333 -11.28 15.76 12.91
CA HIS A 333 -11.10 17.06 12.25
C HIS A 333 -10.87 18.18 13.28
N ALA A 334 -11.69 18.26 14.32
CA ALA A 334 -11.58 19.26 15.38
C ALA A 334 -10.24 19.18 16.14
N ARG A 335 -9.69 17.97 16.29
CA ARG A 335 -8.38 17.71 16.91
C ARG A 335 -7.18 18.02 15.99
N GLY A 336 -7.41 18.46 14.75
CA GLY A 336 -6.36 18.85 13.83
C GLY A 336 -5.83 17.75 12.93
N TYR A 337 -6.38 16.55 12.97
CA TYR A 337 -5.98 15.46 12.08
C TYR A 337 -6.43 15.70 10.63
N ARG A 338 -5.62 15.27 9.68
CA ARG A 338 -6.09 14.91 8.34
C ARG A 338 -6.86 13.61 8.43
N LEU A 339 -7.77 13.41 7.50
CA LEU A 339 -8.61 12.21 7.48
C LEU A 339 -8.44 11.48 6.15
N ALA A 340 -8.49 10.16 6.22
CA ALA A 340 -8.32 9.23 5.12
C ALA A 340 -9.34 8.07 5.22
N PRO A 341 -10.66 8.35 5.15
CA PRO A 341 -11.65 7.30 5.11
C PRO A 341 -11.49 6.42 3.88
N HIS A 342 -11.55 5.10 4.09
CA HIS A 342 -11.66 4.11 3.04
C HIS A 342 -13.08 4.15 2.47
N ALA A 343 -13.24 4.38 1.18
CA ALA A 343 -14.50 4.26 0.48
C ALA A 343 -14.28 3.84 -0.97
N ILE A 344 -14.65 2.61 -1.30
CA ILE A 344 -14.56 2.05 -2.65
C ILE A 344 -15.87 2.24 -3.40
N GLY A 345 -16.99 1.87 -2.80
CA GLY A 345 -18.31 2.00 -3.40
C GLY A 345 -18.84 3.42 -3.40
N ASP A 346 -19.62 3.75 -4.41
CA ASP A 346 -20.22 5.09 -4.54
C ASP A 346 -21.15 5.45 -3.38
N ARG A 347 -21.87 4.47 -2.80
CA ARG A 347 -22.68 4.70 -1.59
C ARG A 347 -21.83 5.01 -0.36
N ALA A 348 -20.66 4.36 -0.20
CA ALA A 348 -19.72 4.69 0.88
C ALA A 348 -19.12 6.09 0.69
N ILE A 349 -18.79 6.47 -0.55
CA ILE A 349 -18.30 7.81 -0.88
C ILE A 349 -19.33 8.87 -0.49
N ASP A 350 -20.63 8.65 -0.74
CA ASP A 350 -21.68 9.58 -0.28
C ASP A 350 -21.64 9.76 1.24
N ARG A 351 -21.55 8.66 2.01
CA ARG A 351 -21.52 8.74 3.48
C ARG A 351 -20.30 9.49 4.01
N VAL A 352 -19.16 9.26 3.39
CA VAL A 352 -17.92 10.00 3.72
C VAL A 352 -18.06 11.48 3.41
N LEU A 353 -18.62 11.83 2.25
CA LEU A 353 -18.84 13.23 1.87
C LEU A 353 -19.87 13.91 2.79
N ASP A 354 -20.96 13.25 3.18
CA ASP A 354 -21.92 13.76 4.15
C ASP A 354 -21.26 14.04 5.52
N ALA A 355 -20.35 13.14 5.96
CA ALA A 355 -19.60 13.34 7.19
C ALA A 355 -18.60 14.51 7.09
N TYR A 356 -17.93 14.67 5.95
CA TYR A 356 -17.05 15.82 5.70
C TYR A 356 -17.83 17.14 5.64
N GLU A 357 -18.96 17.19 4.94
CA GLU A 357 -19.80 18.39 4.88
C GLU A 357 -20.22 18.87 6.28
N GLY A 358 -20.62 17.94 7.13
CA GLY A 358 -20.98 18.23 8.53
C GLY A 358 -19.78 18.75 9.34
N ALA A 359 -18.63 18.09 9.25
CA ALA A 359 -17.43 18.47 10.02
C ALA A 359 -16.80 19.79 9.54
N LEU A 360 -16.91 20.09 8.26
CA LEU A 360 -16.37 21.31 7.64
C LEU A 360 -17.35 22.48 7.65
N GLU A 361 -18.60 22.26 8.10
CA GLU A 361 -19.68 23.26 8.06
C GLU A 361 -19.83 23.88 6.65
N GLY A 362 -19.64 23.09 5.60
CA GLY A 362 -19.64 23.51 4.20
C GLY A 362 -18.48 24.39 3.76
N ARG A 363 -17.46 24.60 4.60
CA ARG A 363 -16.27 25.38 4.25
C ARG A 363 -15.19 24.51 3.62
N PRO A 364 -14.54 24.95 2.52
CA PRO A 364 -13.45 24.20 1.90
C PRO A 364 -12.26 23.98 2.84
N ALA A 365 -11.74 22.75 2.88
CA ALA A 365 -10.60 22.37 3.73
C ALA A 365 -9.32 22.12 2.95
N HIS A 366 -9.05 22.86 1.87
CA HIS A 366 -7.87 22.67 1.00
C HIS A 366 -6.55 22.62 1.78
N ALA A 367 -6.37 23.46 2.79
CA ALA A 367 -5.19 23.46 3.64
C ALA A 367 -5.06 22.20 4.52
N ARG A 368 -6.17 21.54 4.84
CA ARG A 368 -6.18 20.32 5.64
C ARG A 368 -5.82 19.08 4.83
N ARG A 369 -6.10 19.09 3.51
CA ARG A 369 -5.79 17.98 2.60
C ARG A 369 -6.41 16.66 3.06
N HIS A 370 -7.69 16.71 3.47
CA HIS A 370 -8.47 15.51 3.67
C HIS A 370 -8.58 14.73 2.38
N ARG A 371 -8.69 13.43 2.46
CA ARG A 371 -8.73 12.57 1.29
C ARG A 371 -9.72 11.42 1.46
N ILE A 372 -10.04 10.74 0.38
CA ILE A 372 -10.76 9.48 0.35
C ILE A 372 -9.81 8.42 -0.20
N GLU A 373 -9.54 7.38 0.62
CA GLU A 373 -8.73 6.24 0.19
C GLU A 373 -9.53 5.41 -0.80
N HIS A 374 -8.84 4.91 -1.80
CA HIS A 374 -9.39 4.18 -2.95
C HIS A 374 -10.27 5.04 -3.85
N CYS A 375 -11.36 5.62 -3.36
CA CYS A 375 -12.30 6.43 -4.15
C CYS A 375 -12.73 5.72 -5.45
N GLY A 376 -12.99 4.38 -5.35
CA GLY A 376 -12.94 3.44 -6.48
C GLY A 376 -13.96 3.70 -7.57
N PHE A 377 -15.24 3.89 -7.21
CA PHE A 377 -16.37 4.03 -8.14
C PHE A 377 -17.08 5.37 -7.97
N VAL A 378 -16.31 6.46 -7.99
CA VAL A 378 -16.82 7.81 -7.78
C VAL A 378 -17.72 8.28 -8.94
N ARG A 379 -18.81 8.97 -8.60
CA ARG A 379 -19.76 9.59 -9.56
C ARG A 379 -19.41 11.07 -9.81
N ASP A 380 -19.94 11.65 -10.88
CA ASP A 380 -19.71 13.05 -11.27
C ASP A 380 -20.22 14.07 -10.24
N ASP A 381 -21.37 13.80 -9.61
CA ASP A 381 -21.92 14.63 -8.55
C ASP A 381 -21.01 14.61 -7.30
N GLN A 382 -20.46 13.45 -6.95
CA GLN A 382 -19.51 13.28 -5.87
C GLN A 382 -18.17 14.01 -6.14
N LEU A 383 -17.66 13.96 -7.38
CA LEU A 383 -16.50 14.75 -7.78
C LEU A 383 -16.73 16.25 -7.59
N SER A 384 -17.92 16.74 -7.90
CA SER A 384 -18.27 18.15 -7.69
C SER A 384 -18.28 18.51 -6.20
N ARG A 385 -18.81 17.63 -5.33
CA ARG A 385 -18.77 17.77 -3.87
C ARG A 385 -17.33 17.75 -3.33
N MET A 386 -16.51 16.79 -3.77
CA MET A 386 -15.09 16.69 -3.38
C MET A 386 -14.34 17.98 -3.71
N ARG A 387 -14.54 18.53 -4.93
CA ARG A 387 -13.91 19.81 -5.31
C ARG A 387 -14.36 20.96 -4.44
N ALA A 388 -15.65 21.08 -4.16
CA ALA A 388 -16.20 22.13 -3.31
C ALA A 388 -15.64 22.07 -1.88
N LEU A 389 -15.41 20.86 -1.35
CA LEU A 389 -14.88 20.63 0.00
C LEU A 389 -13.34 20.63 0.07
N GLY A 390 -12.64 20.55 -1.06
CA GLY A 390 -11.18 20.42 -1.09
C GLY A 390 -10.69 19.04 -0.64
N ILE A 391 -11.44 17.99 -0.99
CA ILE A 391 -11.11 16.59 -0.67
C ILE A 391 -10.41 15.95 -1.87
N GLU A 392 -9.29 15.26 -1.64
CA GLU A 392 -8.47 14.64 -2.69
C GLU A 392 -8.68 13.11 -2.75
N PRO A 393 -8.59 12.48 -3.92
CA PRO A 393 -8.59 11.01 -4.04
C PRO A 393 -7.20 10.43 -3.81
N SER A 394 -7.13 9.22 -3.20
CA SER A 394 -5.91 8.44 -3.06
C SER A 394 -6.13 7.02 -3.64
N PRO A 395 -6.06 6.88 -4.98
CA PRO A 395 -6.47 5.65 -5.67
C PRO A 395 -5.35 4.62 -5.81
N GLN A 396 -5.76 3.38 -6.18
CA GLN A 396 -4.89 2.29 -6.59
C GLN A 396 -5.21 1.87 -8.03
N PRO A 397 -4.67 2.54 -9.05
CA PRO A 397 -4.93 2.19 -10.45
C PRO A 397 -4.53 0.75 -10.81
N VAL A 398 -3.58 0.15 -10.11
CA VAL A 398 -3.20 -1.27 -10.26
C VAL A 398 -4.37 -2.22 -10.05
N PHE A 399 -5.40 -1.83 -9.29
CA PHE A 399 -6.61 -2.64 -9.10
C PHE A 399 -7.40 -2.83 -10.41
N VAL A 400 -7.28 -1.91 -11.37
CA VAL A 400 -7.84 -2.12 -12.72
C VAL A 400 -7.14 -3.30 -13.39
N ARG A 401 -5.82 -3.40 -13.26
CA ARG A 401 -5.03 -4.50 -13.81
C ARG A 401 -5.31 -5.81 -13.08
N ASP A 402 -5.25 -5.80 -11.78
CA ASP A 402 -5.25 -7.03 -10.97
C ASP A 402 -6.67 -7.55 -10.67
N PHE A 403 -7.65 -6.67 -10.58
CA PHE A 403 -9.04 -7.02 -10.23
C PHE A 403 -10.08 -6.61 -11.29
N GLY A 404 -9.68 -5.97 -12.40
CA GLY A 404 -10.61 -5.47 -13.40
C GLY A 404 -11.49 -6.56 -14.03
N ASP A 405 -10.95 -7.75 -14.28
CA ASP A 405 -11.73 -8.89 -14.77
C ASP A 405 -12.80 -9.32 -13.75
N LEU A 406 -12.46 -9.29 -12.47
CA LEU A 406 -13.40 -9.57 -11.39
C LEU A 406 -14.46 -8.47 -11.27
N TYR A 407 -14.07 -7.19 -11.42
CA TYR A 407 -15.03 -6.08 -11.44
C TYR A 407 -16.06 -6.24 -12.57
N ARG A 408 -15.64 -6.67 -13.76
CA ARG A 408 -16.55 -6.98 -14.87
C ARG A 408 -17.55 -8.08 -14.49
N ALA A 409 -17.05 -9.13 -13.86
CA ALA A 409 -17.89 -10.27 -13.47
C ALA A 409 -18.93 -9.91 -12.39
N VAL A 410 -18.59 -9.00 -11.45
CA VAL A 410 -19.46 -8.69 -10.31
C VAL A 410 -20.28 -7.41 -10.47
N LEU A 411 -19.84 -6.45 -11.32
CA LEU A 411 -20.50 -5.16 -11.54
C LEU A 411 -21.00 -4.98 -12.98
N GLY A 412 -20.50 -5.76 -13.94
CA GLY A 412 -20.74 -5.58 -15.37
C GLY A 412 -19.80 -4.56 -16.02
N GLU A 413 -19.74 -4.59 -17.35
CA GLU A 413 -18.81 -3.78 -18.16
C GLU A 413 -18.89 -2.28 -17.88
N ALA A 414 -20.09 -1.72 -17.89
CA ALA A 414 -20.29 -0.27 -17.77
C ALA A 414 -19.81 0.28 -16.41
N ARG A 415 -20.09 -0.42 -15.31
CA ARG A 415 -19.62 0.01 -13.98
C ARG A 415 -18.13 -0.26 -13.80
N ALA A 416 -17.63 -1.41 -14.27
CA ALA A 416 -16.21 -1.73 -14.21
C ALA A 416 -15.33 -0.73 -14.99
N ALA A 417 -15.80 -0.24 -16.14
CA ALA A 417 -15.10 0.77 -16.93
C ALA A 417 -14.91 2.11 -16.19
N ARG A 418 -15.77 2.42 -15.23
CA ARG A 418 -15.72 3.65 -14.43
C ARG A 418 -14.77 3.57 -13.24
N ALA A 419 -14.19 2.41 -12.94
CA ALA A 419 -13.30 2.24 -11.81
C ALA A 419 -12.06 3.14 -11.93
N TYR A 420 -11.73 3.85 -10.86
CA TYR A 420 -10.51 4.67 -10.74
C TYR A 420 -10.30 5.63 -11.93
N PRO A 421 -11.14 6.68 -12.09
CA PRO A 421 -11.16 7.54 -13.28
C PRO A 421 -10.03 8.59 -13.24
N LEU A 422 -8.78 8.15 -13.46
CA LEU A 422 -7.57 8.94 -13.22
C LEU A 422 -7.49 10.19 -14.09
N ARG A 423 -7.78 10.08 -15.41
CA ARG A 423 -7.79 11.24 -16.30
C ARG A 423 -8.82 12.28 -15.87
N THR A 424 -10.03 11.82 -15.54
CA THR A 424 -11.10 12.70 -15.05
C THR A 424 -10.66 13.47 -13.80
N TRP A 425 -10.00 12.84 -12.84
CA TRP A 425 -9.47 13.55 -11.66
C TRP A 425 -8.48 14.63 -12.05
N LEU A 426 -7.48 14.30 -12.88
CA LEU A 426 -6.46 15.27 -13.33
C LEU A 426 -7.06 16.45 -14.10
N GLU A 427 -7.98 16.19 -15.04
CA GLU A 427 -8.67 17.21 -15.83
C GLU A 427 -9.56 18.13 -14.96
N ARG A 428 -10.14 17.60 -13.89
CA ARG A 428 -10.90 18.39 -12.90
C ARG A 428 -10.02 19.05 -11.85
N GLY A 429 -8.68 18.98 -11.99
CA GLY A 429 -7.71 19.65 -11.12
C GLY A 429 -7.54 19.01 -9.75
N PHE A 430 -7.83 17.72 -9.58
CA PHE A 430 -7.42 16.94 -8.43
C PHE A 430 -5.95 16.54 -8.52
N HIS A 431 -5.41 16.13 -7.39
CA HIS A 431 -4.03 15.65 -7.25
C HIS A 431 -4.04 14.20 -6.75
N PRO A 432 -4.44 13.22 -7.59
CA PRO A 432 -4.57 11.83 -7.18
C PRO A 432 -3.19 11.28 -6.79
N ALA A 433 -2.94 11.07 -5.51
CA ALA A 433 -1.74 10.42 -5.02
C ALA A 433 -1.96 8.91 -5.02
N VAL A 434 -1.23 8.21 -5.86
CA VAL A 434 -1.45 6.77 -6.08
C VAL A 434 -0.66 5.91 -5.12
N GLY A 435 -1.18 4.73 -4.81
CA GLY A 435 -0.54 3.71 -4.00
C GLY A 435 -0.77 2.31 -4.55
N THR A 436 -0.13 1.32 -3.95
CA THR A 436 -0.27 -0.10 -4.32
C THR A 436 -1.24 -0.85 -3.43
N ASP A 437 -1.48 -0.34 -2.23
CA ASP A 437 -2.18 -1.07 -1.16
C ASP A 437 -1.49 -2.40 -0.80
N ALA A 438 -0.14 -2.46 -0.96
CA ALA A 438 0.62 -3.66 -0.61
C ALA A 438 0.40 -4.02 0.87
N PRO A 439 0.18 -5.31 1.21
CA PRO A 439 0.35 -6.53 0.39
C PRO A 439 -0.88 -6.97 -0.42
N VAL A 440 -1.92 -6.16 -0.59
CA VAL A 440 -3.08 -6.49 -1.44
C VAL A 440 -2.63 -6.65 -2.89
N CYS A 441 -1.87 -5.70 -3.41
CA CYS A 441 -1.09 -5.84 -4.63
C CYS A 441 0.41 -5.83 -4.34
N ALA A 442 1.25 -6.13 -5.32
CA ALA A 442 2.68 -6.00 -5.18
C ALA A 442 3.11 -4.54 -4.97
N VAL A 443 4.15 -4.30 -4.18
CA VAL A 443 4.71 -2.96 -3.94
C VAL A 443 5.42 -2.37 -5.16
N ASP A 444 5.44 -3.08 -6.28
CA ASP A 444 6.08 -2.65 -7.52
C ASP A 444 5.26 -1.53 -8.20
N PRO A 445 5.81 -0.33 -8.42
CA PRO A 445 5.11 0.77 -9.07
C PRO A 445 4.90 0.57 -10.58
N LEU A 446 5.71 -0.27 -11.24
CA LEU A 446 5.69 -0.41 -12.70
C LEU A 446 4.37 -1.02 -13.22
N PRO A 447 3.79 -2.08 -12.61
CA PRO A 447 2.44 -2.53 -12.93
C PRO A 447 1.36 -1.47 -12.72
N ASN A 448 1.54 -0.59 -11.74
CA ASN A 448 0.60 0.50 -11.49
C ASN A 448 0.72 1.58 -12.59
N LEU A 449 1.96 1.99 -12.97
CA LEU A 449 2.19 2.85 -14.13
C LEU A 449 1.60 2.25 -15.41
N HIS A 450 1.86 0.96 -15.67
CA HIS A 450 1.27 0.25 -16.81
C HIS A 450 -0.26 0.31 -16.81
N ALA A 451 -0.91 0.09 -15.66
CA ALA A 451 -2.36 0.18 -15.53
C ALA A 451 -2.89 1.59 -15.84
N MET A 452 -2.18 2.64 -15.40
CA MET A 452 -2.54 4.04 -15.69
C MET A 452 -2.46 4.38 -17.18
N LEU A 453 -1.44 3.87 -17.88
CA LEU A 453 -1.22 4.15 -19.30
C LEU A 453 -2.12 3.30 -20.22
N THR A 454 -2.41 2.05 -19.83
CA THR A 454 -3.08 1.08 -20.72
C THR A 454 -4.51 0.77 -20.33
N ARG A 455 -4.85 0.84 -19.06
CA ARG A 455 -6.13 0.38 -18.51
C ARG A 455 -6.41 -1.10 -18.78
N ARG A 456 -5.35 -1.91 -18.99
CA ARG A 456 -5.47 -3.35 -19.26
C ARG A 456 -5.55 -4.16 -17.98
N THR A 457 -6.49 -5.08 -17.96
CA THR A 457 -6.56 -6.15 -16.92
C THR A 457 -5.50 -7.21 -17.17
N ARG A 458 -5.36 -8.16 -16.26
CA ARG A 458 -4.44 -9.32 -16.45
C ARG A 458 -4.82 -10.18 -17.65
N SER A 459 -6.11 -10.27 -18.01
CA SER A 459 -6.56 -10.97 -19.22
C SER A 459 -6.34 -10.19 -20.51
N GLY A 460 -5.87 -8.94 -20.43
CA GLY A 460 -5.68 -8.05 -21.58
C GLY A 460 -6.90 -7.20 -21.95
N THR A 461 -8.02 -7.34 -21.24
CA THR A 461 -9.21 -6.50 -21.47
C THR A 461 -8.92 -5.05 -21.08
N VAL A 462 -9.37 -4.11 -21.90
CA VAL A 462 -9.21 -2.67 -21.62
C VAL A 462 -10.48 -2.13 -20.96
N LEU A 463 -10.35 -1.50 -19.79
CA LEU A 463 -11.48 -0.93 -19.04
C LEU A 463 -11.42 0.60 -19.04
N GLY A 464 -12.41 1.27 -19.66
CA GLY A 464 -12.47 2.72 -19.68
C GLY A 464 -11.23 3.35 -20.32
N PRO A 465 -10.95 3.10 -21.62
CA PRO A 465 -9.73 3.57 -22.30
C PRO A 465 -9.58 5.10 -22.30
N GLU A 466 -10.65 5.83 -22.13
CA GLU A 466 -10.69 7.29 -21.98
C GLU A 466 -10.04 7.77 -20.68
N GLN A 467 -9.83 6.87 -19.72
CA GLN A 467 -9.18 7.18 -18.44
C GLN A 467 -7.66 6.95 -18.44
N ARG A 468 -7.08 6.61 -19.60
CA ARG A 468 -5.62 6.53 -19.77
C ARG A 468 -4.99 7.91 -19.57
N VAL A 469 -3.81 7.92 -19.01
CA VAL A 469 -3.00 9.13 -18.82
C VAL A 469 -1.63 8.97 -19.48
N GLU A 470 -0.95 10.09 -19.69
CA GLU A 470 0.42 10.09 -20.18
C GLU A 470 1.41 9.68 -19.06
N VAL A 471 2.59 9.21 -19.44
CA VAL A 471 3.60 8.73 -18.48
C VAL A 471 4.06 9.81 -17.49
N GLU A 472 4.18 11.06 -17.92
CA GLU A 472 4.56 12.17 -17.02
C GLU A 472 3.46 12.47 -16.00
N ASP A 473 2.17 12.31 -16.35
CA ASP A 473 1.05 12.41 -15.42
C ASP A 473 1.04 11.25 -14.43
N ALA A 474 1.36 10.03 -14.90
CA ALA A 474 1.46 8.87 -14.03
C ALA A 474 2.63 9.00 -13.04
N LEU A 475 3.79 9.47 -13.47
CA LEU A 475 4.92 9.78 -12.59
C LEU A 475 4.60 10.92 -11.61
N TYR A 476 3.89 11.96 -12.05
CA TYR A 476 3.38 13.01 -11.16
C TYR A 476 2.54 12.44 -10.02
N CYS A 477 1.63 11.51 -10.32
CA CYS A 477 0.79 10.86 -9.31
C CYS A 477 1.60 10.04 -8.28
N TYR A 478 2.76 9.51 -8.70
CA TYR A 478 3.68 8.75 -7.85
C TYR A 478 4.75 9.60 -7.14
N THR A 479 4.83 10.89 -7.40
CA THR A 479 5.88 11.76 -6.84
C THR A 479 5.28 13.00 -6.16
N GLU A 480 4.95 14.03 -6.95
CA GLU A 480 4.49 15.32 -6.46
C GLU A 480 3.12 15.26 -5.78
N ALA A 481 2.19 14.47 -6.33
CA ALA A 481 0.85 14.33 -5.75
C ALA A 481 0.93 13.71 -4.34
N GLY A 482 1.76 12.68 -4.14
CA GLY A 482 2.02 12.09 -2.83
C GLY A 482 2.61 13.11 -1.86
N ALA A 483 3.67 13.82 -2.27
CA ALA A 483 4.30 14.86 -1.47
C ALA A 483 3.29 15.96 -1.08
N ARG A 484 2.39 16.33 -2.01
CA ARG A 484 1.32 17.31 -1.76
C ARG A 484 0.33 16.82 -0.71
N LEU A 485 -0.14 15.57 -0.79
CA LEU A 485 -1.07 15.03 0.22
C LEU A 485 -0.45 14.92 1.61
N GLU A 486 0.86 14.69 1.68
CA GLU A 486 1.61 14.70 2.94
C GLU A 486 1.88 16.10 3.48
N GLY A 487 1.79 17.15 2.65
CA GLY A 487 2.16 18.52 3.02
C GLY A 487 3.65 18.78 2.93
N SER A 488 4.37 17.99 2.14
CA SER A 488 5.83 18.05 1.97
C SER A 488 6.27 18.46 0.56
N GLU A 489 5.35 18.95 -0.28
CA GLU A 489 5.63 19.37 -1.66
C GLU A 489 6.65 20.52 -1.80
N ALA A 490 6.89 21.27 -0.73
CA ALA A 490 7.94 22.28 -0.71
C ALA A 490 9.35 21.69 -0.57
N VAL A 491 9.46 20.43 -0.14
CA VAL A 491 10.76 19.82 0.18
C VAL A 491 11.04 18.51 -0.57
N LYS A 492 10.04 17.86 -1.15
CA LYS A 492 10.22 16.60 -1.92
C LYS A 492 9.21 16.45 -3.07
N GLY A 493 9.39 15.41 -3.90
CA GLY A 493 8.53 15.08 -5.03
C GLY A 493 9.00 15.66 -6.36
N ARG A 494 10.03 16.52 -6.33
CA ARG A 494 10.71 17.09 -7.51
C ARG A 494 12.22 17.05 -7.33
N LEU A 495 12.96 17.12 -8.45
CA LEU A 495 14.41 17.28 -8.46
C LEU A 495 14.78 18.72 -8.81
N LEU A 496 14.53 19.63 -7.88
CA LEU A 496 14.86 21.06 -7.99
C LEU A 496 15.86 21.45 -6.89
N PRO A 497 16.67 22.52 -7.10
CA PRO A 497 17.56 23.00 -6.05
C PRO A 497 16.85 23.17 -4.70
N ASP A 498 17.53 22.85 -3.62
CA ASP A 498 17.07 22.87 -2.22
C ASP A 498 16.02 21.81 -1.84
N MET A 499 15.49 21.01 -2.77
CA MET A 499 14.63 19.87 -2.46
C MET A 499 15.46 18.66 -2.02
N LEU A 500 14.83 17.77 -1.26
CA LEU A 500 15.45 16.51 -0.85
C LEU A 500 15.89 15.69 -2.07
N ALA A 501 17.12 15.21 -2.03
CA ALA A 501 17.69 14.36 -3.07
C ALA A 501 17.24 12.91 -2.89
N ASP A 502 15.93 12.68 -3.06
CA ASP A 502 15.34 11.36 -3.15
C ASP A 502 15.15 11.04 -4.64
N ILE A 503 15.85 10.02 -5.15
CA ILE A 503 15.95 9.74 -6.60
C ILE A 503 15.81 8.24 -6.83
N ALA A 504 15.05 7.87 -7.85
CA ALA A 504 15.00 6.51 -8.39
C ALA A 504 15.60 6.51 -9.81
N VAL A 505 16.50 5.58 -10.09
CA VAL A 505 17.08 5.39 -11.42
C VAL A 505 16.60 4.05 -11.97
N PHE A 506 16.02 4.08 -13.16
CA PHE A 506 15.51 2.89 -13.86
C PHE A 506 16.44 2.50 -14.99
N ASP A 507 16.54 1.20 -15.26
CA ASP A 507 17.43 0.58 -16.27
C ASP A 507 17.18 1.05 -17.71
N ARG A 508 16.04 1.72 -17.93
CA ARG A 508 15.61 2.27 -19.22
C ARG A 508 14.83 3.57 -19.06
N ASP A 509 14.71 4.34 -20.14
CA ASP A 509 13.94 5.59 -20.12
C ASP A 509 12.44 5.29 -20.17
N LEU A 510 11.77 5.27 -19.00
CA LEU A 510 10.33 5.03 -18.88
C LEU A 510 9.47 6.05 -19.63
N LEU A 511 10.04 7.22 -19.99
CA LEU A 511 9.35 8.28 -20.73
C LEU A 511 9.32 8.02 -22.24
N ALA A 512 10.14 7.08 -22.71
CA ALA A 512 10.36 6.81 -24.13
C ALA A 512 9.97 5.38 -24.55
N ILE A 513 9.77 4.46 -23.62
CA ILE A 513 9.42 3.06 -23.91
C ILE A 513 7.92 2.86 -24.12
N GLU A 514 7.57 1.83 -24.88
CA GLU A 514 6.18 1.39 -25.01
C GLU A 514 5.61 0.92 -23.65
N PRO A 515 4.32 1.16 -23.35
CA PRO A 515 3.75 0.83 -22.06
C PRO A 515 3.96 -0.61 -21.60
N ASP A 516 3.91 -1.59 -22.50
CA ASP A 516 4.10 -3.00 -22.13
C ASP A 516 5.56 -3.29 -21.66
N ALA A 517 6.54 -2.53 -22.16
CA ALA A 517 7.93 -2.64 -21.73
C ALA A 517 8.18 -2.13 -20.30
N LEU A 518 7.23 -1.38 -19.71
CA LEU A 518 7.28 -1.00 -18.30
C LEU A 518 7.33 -2.23 -17.37
N LEU A 519 6.64 -3.31 -17.72
CA LEU A 519 6.58 -4.54 -16.91
C LEU A 519 7.92 -5.28 -16.85
N GLU A 520 8.86 -4.95 -17.74
CA GLU A 520 10.23 -5.52 -17.78
C GLU A 520 11.26 -4.58 -17.19
N ALA A 521 10.91 -3.30 -16.98
CA ALA A 521 11.82 -2.31 -16.41
C ALA A 521 12.15 -2.61 -14.95
N ARG A 522 13.28 -2.08 -14.48
CA ARG A 522 13.77 -2.31 -13.10
C ARG A 522 14.38 -1.05 -12.54
N CYS A 523 14.23 -0.87 -11.23
CA CYS A 523 15.00 0.13 -10.52
C CYS A 523 16.42 -0.40 -10.30
N ASP A 524 17.42 0.34 -10.75
CA ASP A 524 18.84 0.00 -10.60
C ASP A 524 19.47 0.71 -9.41
N LEU A 525 19.01 1.92 -9.10
CA LEU A 525 19.57 2.72 -8.03
C LEU A 525 18.45 3.48 -7.30
N ALA A 526 18.46 3.44 -5.98
CA ALA A 526 17.66 4.34 -5.16
C ALA A 526 18.57 5.20 -4.27
N ILE A 527 18.32 6.50 -4.31
CA ILE A 527 19.00 7.51 -3.49
C ILE A 527 17.93 8.12 -2.58
N ARG A 528 18.24 8.21 -1.30
CA ARG A 528 17.38 8.86 -0.31
C ARG A 528 18.20 9.85 0.49
N GLY A 529 17.79 11.12 0.48
CA GLY A 529 18.53 12.19 1.16
C GLY A 529 20.00 12.25 0.72
N GLY A 530 20.26 12.11 -0.60
CA GLY A 530 21.60 12.16 -1.18
C GLY A 530 22.47 10.89 -0.96
N ALA A 531 22.04 9.97 -0.12
CA ALA A 531 22.75 8.70 0.10
C ALA A 531 22.22 7.62 -0.84
N VAL A 532 23.11 6.87 -1.50
CA VAL A 532 22.75 5.65 -2.22
C VAL A 532 22.35 4.60 -1.20
N VAL A 533 21.07 4.20 -1.21
CA VAL A 533 20.48 3.25 -0.24
C VAL A 533 20.14 1.90 -0.86
N PHE A 534 20.09 1.85 -2.18
CA PHE A 534 19.99 0.62 -2.96
C PHE A 534 20.75 0.78 -4.27
N GLU A 535 21.49 -0.25 -4.65
CA GLU A 535 22.18 -0.38 -5.92
C GLU A 535 22.10 -1.83 -6.37
N ARG A 536 21.49 -2.08 -7.52
CA ARG A 536 21.38 -3.42 -8.09
C ARG A 536 22.77 -3.89 -8.50
N ARG A 537 23.17 -5.04 -8.02
CA ARG A 537 24.36 -5.75 -8.49
C ARG A 537 23.98 -6.59 -9.71
N GLU A 538 24.82 -6.60 -10.72
CA GLU A 538 24.69 -7.46 -11.90
C GLU A 538 24.64 -8.94 -11.55
#